data_6d65e45de898345f6350c67626df5fa2
#
_entry.id   6d65e45de898345f6350c67626df5fa2
#
_cell.length_a   1.000
_cell.length_b   1.000
_cell.length_c   1.000
_cell.angle_alpha   90.00
_cell.angle_beta   90.00
_cell.angle_gamma   90.00
#
_symmetry.space_group_name_H-M   'P 1'
#
loop_
_entity.id
_entity.type
_entity.pdbx_description
1 polymer ?
#
loop_
_entity_poly.entity_id
_entity_poly.type
_entity_poly.pdbx_seq_one_letter_code
_entity_poly.pdbx_strand_id
1 'polypeptide(L)'
;MASTAILNADIQTVNTECLVSYSPSITDSFQTADDVPFVVITSSTGVLKGFKAGDNARFDASELVTSIPGTSFAAGDICFLAFRRQDGSVVSNTSFKALIA
;
A
#
# COMPACT_ATOMS: atom_id res chain seq x y z
N MET A 1 3.42 16.03 3.60
CA MET A 1 3.04 15.03 4.62
C MET A 1 3.86 13.75 4.38
N ALA A 2 4.47 13.21 5.42
CA ALA A 2 5.28 12.00 5.29
C ALA A 2 4.40 10.75 5.28
N SER A 3 4.80 9.72 4.52
CA SER A 3 4.12 8.43 4.55
C SER A 3 4.69 7.55 5.66
N THR A 4 3.90 6.58 6.10
CA THR A 4 4.37 5.51 6.98
C THR A 4 5.14 4.48 6.16
N ALA A 5 6.25 3.98 6.69
CA ALA A 5 7.04 2.97 6.00
C ALA A 5 6.28 1.64 5.88
N ILE A 6 6.42 0.96 4.76
CA ILE A 6 5.92 -0.40 4.57
C ILE A 6 6.83 -1.35 5.35
N LEU A 7 6.24 -2.11 6.30
CA LEU A 7 6.98 -3.10 7.07
C LEU A 7 7.12 -4.40 6.29
N ASN A 8 6.06 -4.82 5.63
CA ASN A 8 6.02 -6.10 4.96
C ASN A 8 5.03 -6.06 3.79
N ALA A 9 5.38 -6.75 2.71
CA ALA A 9 4.50 -6.91 1.56
C ALA A 9 4.69 -8.34 1.05
N ASP A 10 3.81 -9.25 1.49
CA ASP A 10 3.94 -10.67 1.25
C ASP A 10 2.88 -11.16 0.27
N ILE A 11 3.31 -11.98 -0.68
CA ILE A 11 2.42 -12.66 -1.62
C ILE A 11 1.72 -13.81 -0.89
N GLN A 12 0.41 -13.90 -1.04
CA GLN A 12 -0.36 -15.03 -0.52
C GLN A 12 -0.13 -16.28 -1.38
N THR A 13 -0.49 -17.44 -0.84
CA THR A 13 -0.23 -18.73 -1.49
C THR A 13 -0.88 -18.86 -2.87
N VAL A 14 -1.98 -18.17 -3.13
CA VAL A 14 -2.67 -18.18 -4.42
C VAL A 14 -2.11 -17.17 -5.43
N ASN A 15 -1.15 -16.33 -5.02
CA ASN A 15 -0.51 -15.30 -5.81
C ASN A 15 -1.46 -14.24 -6.41
N THR A 16 -2.72 -14.24 -6.00
CA THR A 16 -3.71 -13.22 -6.40
C THR A 16 -4.01 -12.22 -5.30
N GLU A 17 -3.36 -12.38 -4.15
CA GLU A 17 -3.53 -11.49 -3.01
C GLU A 17 -2.16 -11.15 -2.42
N CYS A 18 -2.02 -9.91 -1.96
CA CYS A 18 -0.82 -9.44 -1.30
C CYS A 18 -1.22 -8.71 -0.02
N LEU A 19 -0.68 -9.13 1.11
CA LEU A 19 -0.88 -8.46 2.38
C LEU A 19 0.23 -7.43 2.58
N VAL A 20 -0.18 -6.17 2.69
CA VAL A 20 0.74 -5.04 2.93
C VAL A 20 0.54 -4.56 4.36
N SER A 21 1.57 -4.72 5.18
CA SER A 21 1.59 -4.24 6.57
C SER A 21 2.47 -3.00 6.67
N TYR A 22 2.05 -2.04 7.48
CA TYR A 22 2.78 -0.80 7.65
C TYR A 22 2.82 -0.39 9.14
N SER A 23 3.75 0.49 9.48
CA SER A 23 3.90 1.02 10.83
C SER A 23 3.12 2.33 10.93
N PRO A 24 1.93 2.34 11.55
CA PRO A 24 1.14 3.57 11.61
C PRO A 24 1.81 4.58 12.53
N SER A 25 1.88 5.83 12.08
CA SER A 25 2.45 6.91 12.89
C SER A 25 1.88 8.26 12.43
N ILE A 26 1.88 9.22 13.34
CA ILE A 26 1.61 10.62 13.03
C ILE A 26 2.86 11.39 13.43
N THR A 27 3.63 11.86 12.44
CA THR A 27 4.94 12.48 12.67
C THR A 27 4.99 13.94 12.29
N ASP A 28 3.93 14.48 11.64
CA ASP A 28 3.83 15.90 11.32
C ASP A 28 2.38 16.38 11.44
N SER A 29 2.20 17.70 11.37
CA SER A 29 0.89 18.35 11.61
C SER A 29 -0.13 18.13 10.49
N PHE A 30 0.29 17.60 9.34
CA PHE A 30 -0.60 17.30 8.22
C PHE A 30 -1.16 15.89 8.25
N GLN A 31 -0.61 15.01 9.07
CA GLN A 31 -1.08 13.65 9.23
C GLN A 31 -2.20 13.57 10.25
N THR A 32 -3.23 12.76 9.98
CA THR A 32 -4.33 12.53 10.91
C THR A 32 -4.58 11.04 11.06
N ALA A 33 -5.20 10.64 12.18
CA ALA A 33 -5.57 9.24 12.42
C ALA A 33 -6.61 8.74 11.42
N ASP A 34 -7.37 9.64 10.80
CA ASP A 34 -8.43 9.30 9.83
C ASP A 34 -7.91 9.25 8.40
N ASP A 35 -6.63 9.52 8.16
CA ASP A 35 -6.04 9.35 6.84
C ASP A 35 -6.22 7.92 6.37
N VAL A 36 -6.50 7.75 5.08
CA VAL A 36 -6.68 6.43 4.49
C VAL A 36 -5.50 6.07 3.58
N PRO A 37 -5.03 4.83 3.65
CA PRO A 37 -3.96 4.38 2.78
C PRO A 37 -4.47 4.11 1.37
N PHE A 38 -3.59 4.23 0.39
CA PHE A 38 -3.79 3.61 -0.90
C PHE A 38 -2.52 2.90 -1.34
N VAL A 39 -2.69 1.77 -1.98
CA VAL A 39 -1.62 0.86 -2.33
C VAL A 39 -1.68 0.60 -3.83
N VAL A 40 -0.53 0.61 -4.47
CA VAL A 40 -0.38 0.23 -5.88
C VAL A 40 0.73 -0.80 -5.97
N ILE A 41 0.49 -1.88 -6.72
CA ILE A 41 1.49 -2.92 -6.93
C ILE A 41 1.72 -3.07 -8.43
N THR A 42 2.98 -2.95 -8.83
CA THR A 42 3.39 -3.08 -10.23
C THR A 42 4.46 -4.15 -10.37
N SER A 43 4.67 -4.63 -11.59
CA SER A 43 5.86 -5.43 -11.89
C SER A 43 7.11 -4.55 -11.81
N SER A 44 8.28 -5.17 -11.81
CA SER A 44 9.56 -4.44 -11.83
C SER A 44 9.72 -3.56 -13.08
N THR A 45 8.95 -3.83 -14.13
CA THR A 45 8.94 -3.05 -15.37
C THR A 45 7.80 -2.02 -15.44
N GLY A 46 7.02 -1.87 -14.37
CA GLY A 46 6.00 -0.85 -14.26
C GLY A 46 4.59 -1.25 -14.72
N VAL A 47 4.35 -2.53 -14.99
CA VAL A 47 3.01 -3.01 -15.37
C VAL A 47 2.14 -3.10 -14.11
N LEU A 48 0.99 -2.41 -14.11
CA LEU A 48 0.07 -2.43 -12.98
C LEU A 48 -0.50 -3.84 -12.76
N LYS A 49 -0.37 -4.35 -11.55
CA LYS A 49 -0.90 -5.68 -11.17
C LYS A 49 -2.01 -5.61 -10.14
N GLY A 50 -2.06 -4.59 -9.33
CA GLY A 50 -3.12 -4.44 -8.34
C GLY A 50 -3.09 -3.08 -7.68
N PHE A 51 -4.23 -2.69 -7.10
CA PHE A 51 -4.32 -1.48 -6.30
C PHE A 51 -5.42 -1.61 -5.26
N LYS A 52 -5.31 -0.85 -4.19
CA LYS A 52 -6.33 -0.75 -3.16
C LYS A 52 -6.45 0.71 -2.75
N ALA A 53 -7.58 1.33 -3.05
CA ALA A 53 -7.94 2.62 -2.48
C ALA A 53 -8.52 2.31 -1.09
N GLY A 54 -7.79 2.67 -0.05
CA GLY A 54 -8.08 2.17 1.29
C GLY A 54 -9.40 2.64 1.86
N ASP A 55 -10.05 1.74 2.57
CA ASP A 55 -11.22 2.03 3.39
C ASP A 55 -10.85 2.13 4.86
N ASN A 56 -9.64 1.70 5.22
CA ASN A 56 -9.19 1.63 6.60
C ASN A 56 -8.57 2.95 7.04
N ALA A 57 -8.69 3.27 8.31
CA ALA A 57 -7.95 4.38 8.88
C ALA A 57 -6.47 4.02 9.02
N ARG A 58 -5.61 5.06 9.14
CA ARG A 58 -4.15 4.92 9.22
C ARG A 58 -3.69 3.87 10.23
N PHE A 59 -4.37 3.74 11.37
CA PHE A 59 -3.95 2.85 12.45
C PHE A 59 -4.45 1.41 12.30
N ASP A 60 -5.11 1.06 11.21
CA ASP A 60 -5.46 -0.34 10.95
C ASP A 60 -4.25 -1.19 10.51
N ALA A 61 -3.18 -0.57 10.11
CA ALA A 61 -1.83 -1.15 9.94
C ALA A 61 -1.70 -2.25 8.89
N SER A 62 -2.71 -2.55 8.11
CA SER A 62 -2.59 -3.52 7.01
C SER A 62 -3.66 -3.32 5.95
N GLU A 63 -3.32 -3.69 4.72
CA GLU A 63 -4.24 -3.72 3.57
C GLU A 63 -4.03 -5.00 2.79
N LEU A 64 -5.12 -5.65 2.41
CA LEU A 64 -5.09 -6.79 1.52
C LEU A 64 -5.40 -6.32 0.10
N VAL A 65 -4.46 -6.55 -0.82
CA VAL A 65 -4.58 -6.11 -2.20
C VAL A 65 -4.83 -7.32 -3.10
N THR A 66 -5.91 -7.26 -3.89
CA THR A 66 -6.23 -8.32 -4.86
C THR A 66 -5.68 -7.94 -6.23
N SER A 67 -5.10 -8.89 -6.93
CA SER A 67 -4.56 -8.65 -8.27
C SER A 67 -5.67 -8.35 -9.28
N ILE A 68 -5.34 -7.54 -10.29
CA ILE A 68 -6.23 -7.31 -11.43
C ILE A 68 -6.48 -8.65 -12.13
N PRO A 69 -7.73 -8.96 -12.55
CA PRO A 69 -8.01 -10.21 -13.26
C PRO A 69 -7.06 -10.44 -14.44
N GLY A 70 -6.52 -11.65 -14.53
CA GLY A 70 -5.54 -12.01 -15.55
C GLY A 70 -4.09 -11.75 -15.15
N THR A 71 -3.84 -11.21 -13.96
CA THR A 71 -2.48 -11.01 -13.43
C THR A 71 -2.30 -11.78 -12.13
N SER A 72 -1.04 -11.97 -11.73
CA SER A 72 -0.70 -12.53 -10.43
C SER A 72 0.55 -11.86 -9.88
N PHE A 73 0.63 -11.79 -8.56
CA PHE A 73 1.80 -11.23 -7.90
C PHE A 73 2.96 -12.22 -7.92
N ALA A 74 4.17 -11.70 -8.03
CA ALA A 74 5.40 -12.50 -8.06
C ALA A 74 6.50 -11.80 -7.26
N ALA A 75 7.49 -12.56 -6.80
CA ALA A 75 8.63 -11.99 -6.13
C ALA A 75 9.32 -10.95 -7.02
N GLY A 76 9.70 -9.82 -6.45
CA GLY A 76 10.30 -8.72 -7.17
C GLY A 76 9.31 -7.66 -7.67
N ASP A 77 8.00 -7.92 -7.61
CA ASP A 77 7.01 -6.86 -7.84
C ASP A 77 7.18 -5.76 -6.79
N ILE A 78 6.77 -4.55 -7.14
CA ILE A 78 6.98 -3.38 -6.29
C ILE A 78 5.65 -2.89 -5.75
N CYS A 79 5.58 -2.76 -4.43
CA CYS A 79 4.43 -2.23 -3.71
C CYS A 79 4.70 -0.78 -3.33
N PHE A 80 3.75 0.11 -3.65
CA PHE A 80 3.79 1.52 -3.28
C PHE A 80 2.66 1.81 -2.30
N LEU A 81 2.98 2.53 -1.24
CA LEU A 81 2.03 2.95 -0.21
C LEU A 81 2.08 4.46 -0.04
N ALA A 82 0.90 5.08 -0.03
CA ALA A 82 0.75 6.47 0.35
C ALA A 82 -0.54 6.63 1.16
N PHE A 83 -0.67 7.76 1.84
CA PHE A 83 -1.87 8.10 2.60
C PHE A 83 -2.48 9.37 2.02
N ARG A 84 -3.81 9.45 2.06
CA ARG A 84 -4.53 10.67 1.73
C ARG A 84 -5.49 11.04 2.85
N ARG A 85 -5.76 12.33 2.99
CA ARG A 85 -6.84 12.78 3.85
C ARG A 85 -8.17 12.30 3.27
N GLN A 86 -9.17 12.05 4.11
CA GLN A 86 -10.47 11.55 3.63
C GLN A 86 -11.11 12.49 2.61
N ASP A 87 -10.91 13.81 2.73
CA ASP A 87 -11.44 14.79 1.77
C ASP A 87 -10.57 14.94 0.52
N GLY A 88 -9.43 14.24 0.44
CA GLY A 88 -8.51 14.29 -0.69
C GLY A 88 -7.63 15.52 -0.76
N SER A 89 -7.66 16.42 0.24
CA SER A 89 -6.96 17.70 0.18
C SER A 89 -5.45 17.60 0.36
N VAL A 90 -4.97 16.51 0.96
CA VAL A 90 -3.55 16.29 1.25
C VAL A 90 -3.20 14.84 0.94
N VAL A 91 -2.06 14.64 0.30
CA VAL A 91 -1.52 13.30 -0.02
C VAL A 91 -0.09 13.22 0.53
N SER A 92 0.24 12.08 1.14
CA SER A 92 1.57 11.85 1.69
C SER A 92 2.61 11.56 0.61
N ASN A 93 3.88 11.61 0.99
CA ASN A 93 4.95 11.01 0.20
C ASN A 93 4.71 9.50 0.08
N THR A 94 5.27 8.89 -0.97
CA THR A 94 5.10 7.46 -1.22
C THR A 94 6.24 6.67 -0.61
N SER A 95 5.91 5.59 0.11
CA SER A 95 6.86 4.55 0.49
C SER A 95 6.75 3.38 -0.49
N PHE A 96 7.83 2.64 -0.70
CA PHE A 96 7.79 1.48 -1.59
C PHE A 96 8.65 0.35 -1.06
N LYS A 97 8.31 -0.88 -1.47
CA LYS A 97 9.02 -2.08 -1.07
C LYS A 97 8.83 -3.17 -2.13
N ALA A 98 9.88 -3.96 -2.38
CA ALA A 98 9.76 -5.13 -3.24
C ALA A 98 9.00 -6.26 -2.52
N LEU A 99 8.18 -7.01 -3.27
CA LEU A 99 7.44 -8.14 -2.72
C LEU A 99 8.39 -9.30 -2.43
N ILE A 100 8.08 -10.00 -1.33
CA ILE A 100 8.76 -11.22 -0.92
C ILE A 100 7.76 -12.36 -1.13
N ALA A 101 8.18 -13.37 -1.86
CA ALA A 101 7.36 -14.55 -2.11
C ALA A 101 7.30 -15.45 -0.86
#